data_deed945fd9b25bb9406f0f3625e8183d
#
_entry.id   deed945fd9b25bb9406f0f3625e8183d
#
_cell.length_a   1.000
_cell.length_b   1.000
_cell.length_c   1.000
_cell.angle_alpha   90.00
_cell.angle_beta   90.00
_cell.angle_gamma   90.00
#
_symmetry.space_group_name_H-M   'P 1'
#
loop_
_entity.id
_entity.type
_entity.pdbx_description
1 polymer ?
#
loop_
_entity_poly.entity_id
_entity_poly.type
_entity_poly.pdbx_seq_one_letter_code
_entity_poly.pdbx_strand_id
1 'polypeptide(L)'
;MQTGRTEKIGNVVLDYSHYPEQDFYCDGASEDALLELVKTIPPREYPQEIYKAASWEVLYHLSDLRENIVGWLPVDKSMKVLEIGSGCGAITGSLAQKAGSVTCVDLSKKRSLINAYRHQDCDNVTIHVGNFSDIEPDLPTDYDFVCLIGVFEYGQSYIGGKTPFHDFYRIIKKHVKADGHIVIAIENKLGLKYWAGCREDHVGTFFSGLEDYPQGGAARTFSRSGLEKILKECGETEYHFYYPYPDYKFMTTLYSDRYLPKVGELSNNLRNFDRDRMLLFDEKKVFDMLIREGLFGQYSNSFLVMTGPMTDIVYSRFSNDRAEHLSIRTDILEKDGKHTVRKYPATSAAAAHIE
;
A
#
# COMPACT_ATOMS: atom_id res chain seq x y z
N MET A 1 -12.06 26.04 -22.61
CA MET A 1 -11.43 24.72 -22.48
C MET A 1 -9.92 24.97 -22.49
N GLN A 2 -9.24 24.90 -21.37
CA GLN A 2 -7.77 24.86 -21.38
C GLN A 2 -7.38 23.52 -22.02
N THR A 3 -6.59 23.57 -23.08
CA THR A 3 -5.96 22.37 -23.67
C THR A 3 -5.09 21.76 -22.57
N GLY A 4 -5.47 20.58 -22.08
CA GLY A 4 -4.77 19.88 -21.01
C GLY A 4 -3.26 19.81 -21.28
N ARG A 5 -2.48 20.24 -20.31
CA ARG A 5 -1.01 20.19 -20.39
C ARG A 5 -0.58 18.75 -20.05
N THR A 6 -0.24 17.98 -21.06
CA THR A 6 0.26 16.61 -20.89
C THR A 6 1.73 16.51 -21.25
N GLU A 7 2.45 15.61 -20.58
CA GLU A 7 3.83 15.23 -20.86
C GLU A 7 3.92 13.70 -20.99
N LYS A 8 4.84 13.21 -21.81
CA LYS A 8 5.13 11.77 -21.91
C LYS A 8 6.55 11.48 -21.46
N ILE A 9 6.67 10.50 -20.58
CA ILE A 9 7.94 9.88 -20.19
C ILE A 9 7.88 8.43 -20.65
N GLY A 10 8.62 8.13 -21.73
CA GLY A 10 8.42 6.84 -22.42
C GLY A 10 6.97 6.68 -22.90
N ASN A 11 6.29 5.64 -22.44
CA ASN A 11 4.88 5.37 -22.74
C ASN A 11 3.92 5.96 -21.71
N VAL A 12 4.40 6.32 -20.50
CA VAL A 12 3.58 6.88 -19.42
C VAL A 12 3.14 8.29 -19.76
N VAL A 13 1.87 8.58 -19.53
CA VAL A 13 1.28 9.92 -19.71
C VAL A 13 1.13 10.61 -18.36
N LEU A 14 1.70 11.80 -18.22
CA LEU A 14 1.45 12.71 -17.09
C LEU A 14 0.47 13.80 -17.54
N ASP A 15 -0.57 14.02 -16.75
CA ASP A 15 -1.57 15.07 -16.97
C ASP A 15 -1.47 16.12 -15.85
N TYR A 16 -1.12 17.34 -16.24
CA TYR A 16 -0.95 18.50 -15.36
C TYR A 16 -2.16 19.46 -15.38
N SER A 17 -3.31 19.04 -15.90
CA SER A 17 -4.49 19.93 -16.03
C SER A 17 -4.92 20.54 -14.72
N HIS A 18 -4.72 19.84 -13.61
CA HIS A 18 -5.04 20.26 -12.25
C HIS A 18 -3.80 20.59 -11.38
N TYR A 19 -2.62 20.66 -11.99
CA TYR A 19 -1.40 20.97 -11.25
C TYR A 19 -1.30 22.48 -10.96
N PRO A 20 -1.20 22.91 -9.69
CA PRO A 20 -1.21 24.31 -9.30
C PRO A 20 0.13 25.04 -9.54
N GLU A 21 1.05 24.49 -10.35
CA GLU A 21 2.39 25.02 -10.65
C GLU A 21 3.32 25.11 -9.43
N GLN A 22 2.96 24.50 -8.31
CA GLN A 22 3.75 24.45 -7.09
C GLN A 22 3.58 23.10 -6.39
N ASP A 23 4.71 22.45 -6.04
CA ASP A 23 4.70 21.26 -5.19
C ASP A 23 4.54 21.68 -3.72
N PHE A 24 3.41 21.27 -3.12
CA PHE A 24 3.14 21.49 -1.70
C PHE A 24 3.67 20.38 -0.80
N TYR A 25 4.05 19.25 -1.39
CA TYR A 25 4.55 18.08 -0.68
C TYR A 25 5.78 17.54 -1.39
N CYS A 26 6.96 17.76 -0.79
CA CYS A 26 8.25 17.33 -1.33
C CYS A 26 9.25 17.14 -0.19
N ASP A 27 9.95 16.01 -0.18
CA ASP A 27 11.00 15.71 0.79
C ASP A 27 12.37 16.34 0.41
N GLY A 28 12.36 17.33 -0.49
CA GLY A 28 13.50 18.15 -0.83
C GLY A 28 14.61 17.40 -1.58
N ALA A 29 15.85 17.47 -1.06
CA ALA A 29 17.04 16.95 -1.72
C ALA A 29 17.06 15.42 -1.89
N SER A 30 16.40 14.68 -1.02
CA SER A 30 16.32 13.21 -1.13
C SER A 30 15.51 12.77 -2.35
N GLU A 31 14.41 13.46 -2.65
CA GLU A 31 13.63 13.19 -3.87
C GLU A 31 14.34 13.66 -5.14
N ASP A 32 15.16 14.72 -5.08
CA ASP A 32 15.99 15.12 -6.22
C ASP A 32 17.01 14.04 -6.58
N ALA A 33 17.70 13.50 -5.57
CA ALA A 33 18.62 12.38 -5.76
C ALA A 33 17.92 11.13 -6.29
N LEU A 34 16.72 10.82 -5.78
CA LEU A 34 15.93 9.69 -6.24
C LEU A 34 15.48 9.86 -7.70
N LEU A 35 15.07 11.07 -8.11
CA LEU A 35 14.70 11.37 -9.49
C LEU A 35 15.88 11.16 -10.45
N GLU A 36 17.06 11.65 -10.10
CA GLU A 36 18.27 11.44 -10.94
C GLU A 36 18.65 9.95 -10.99
N LEU A 37 18.48 9.21 -9.89
CA LEU A 37 18.75 7.78 -9.86
C LEU A 37 17.83 7.03 -10.84
N VAL A 38 16.51 7.24 -10.78
CA VAL A 38 15.57 6.49 -11.64
C VAL A 38 15.65 6.86 -13.12
N LYS A 39 16.19 8.04 -13.46
CA LYS A 39 16.47 8.41 -14.85
C LYS A 39 17.66 7.65 -15.46
N THR A 40 18.62 7.25 -14.64
CA THR A 40 19.90 6.73 -15.09
C THR A 40 20.09 5.24 -14.82
N ILE A 41 19.44 4.71 -13.77
CA ILE A 41 19.61 3.34 -13.30
C ILE A 41 18.35 2.52 -13.65
N PRO A 42 18.48 1.38 -14.36
CA PRO A 42 17.33 0.53 -14.67
C PRO A 42 16.80 -0.20 -13.42
N PRO A 43 15.49 -0.52 -13.34
CA PRO A 43 14.88 -1.16 -12.18
C PRO A 43 15.59 -2.42 -11.66
N ARG A 44 16.15 -3.23 -12.53
CA ARG A 44 16.92 -4.44 -12.17
C ARG A 44 18.14 -4.17 -11.28
N GLU A 45 18.63 -2.95 -11.26
CA GLU A 45 19.82 -2.54 -10.49
C GLU A 45 19.45 -1.84 -9.17
N TYR A 46 18.14 -1.55 -8.93
CA TYR A 46 17.67 -0.92 -7.68
C TYR A 46 18.11 -1.64 -6.40
N PRO A 47 18.14 -3.00 -6.31
CA PRO A 47 18.62 -3.66 -5.10
C PRO A 47 20.06 -3.28 -4.71
N GLN A 48 20.93 -3.08 -5.70
CA GLN A 48 22.30 -2.65 -5.47
C GLN A 48 22.38 -1.19 -5.03
N GLU A 49 21.56 -0.31 -5.62
CA GLU A 49 21.51 1.10 -5.26
C GLU A 49 20.88 1.30 -3.85
N ILE A 50 19.88 0.52 -3.48
CA ILE A 50 19.33 0.48 -2.12
C ILE A 50 20.44 0.12 -1.11
N TYR A 51 21.22 -0.91 -1.41
CA TYR A 51 22.33 -1.33 -0.56
C TYR A 51 23.42 -0.26 -0.44
N LYS A 52 23.80 0.41 -1.55
CA LYS A 52 24.80 1.46 -1.56
C LYS A 52 24.35 2.72 -0.83
N ALA A 53 23.10 3.15 -1.08
CA ALA A 53 22.54 4.35 -0.47
C ALA A 53 22.38 4.19 1.05
N ALA A 54 22.03 3.00 1.52
CA ALA A 54 21.75 2.68 2.92
C ALA A 54 20.84 3.73 3.60
N SER A 55 19.88 4.28 2.85
CA SER A 55 18.94 5.29 3.32
C SER A 55 17.50 4.78 3.29
N TRP A 56 16.67 5.32 4.18
CA TRP A 56 15.26 4.97 4.27
C TRP A 56 14.51 5.34 2.99
N GLU A 57 14.75 6.52 2.44
CA GLU A 57 14.04 7.04 1.28
C GLU A 57 14.23 6.14 0.05
N VAL A 58 15.50 5.73 -0.22
CA VAL A 58 15.80 4.85 -1.34
C VAL A 58 15.22 3.46 -1.12
N LEU A 59 15.33 2.90 0.09
CA LEU A 59 14.72 1.62 0.46
C LEU A 59 13.20 1.67 0.31
N TYR A 60 12.56 2.69 0.88
CA TYR A 60 11.10 2.82 0.93
C TYR A 60 10.49 2.96 -0.46
N HIS A 61 11.11 3.75 -1.33
CA HIS A 61 10.56 4.03 -2.64
C HIS A 61 10.94 3.00 -3.71
N LEU A 62 12.12 2.37 -3.64
CA LEU A 62 12.60 1.50 -4.72
C LEU A 62 12.54 0.00 -4.42
N SER A 63 12.29 -0.41 -3.16
CA SER A 63 12.22 -1.84 -2.84
C SER A 63 11.03 -2.53 -3.53
N ASP A 64 11.31 -3.66 -4.19
CA ASP A 64 10.32 -4.56 -4.79
C ASP A 64 9.39 -5.20 -3.75
N LEU A 65 9.82 -5.29 -2.48
CA LEU A 65 8.96 -5.75 -1.38
C LEU A 65 7.70 -4.91 -1.20
N ARG A 66 7.74 -3.64 -1.64
CA ARG A 66 6.58 -2.74 -1.64
C ARG A 66 5.43 -3.25 -2.51
N GLU A 67 5.75 -3.95 -3.59
CA GLU A 67 4.77 -4.48 -4.54
C GLU A 67 3.94 -5.63 -3.96
N ASN A 68 4.45 -6.32 -2.93
CA ASN A 68 3.79 -7.47 -2.35
C ASN A 68 2.38 -7.14 -1.83
N ILE A 69 2.16 -5.90 -1.34
CA ILE A 69 0.88 -5.48 -0.77
C ILE A 69 -0.29 -5.55 -1.79
N VAL A 70 -0.01 -5.39 -3.08
CA VAL A 70 -0.98 -5.48 -4.17
C VAL A 70 -0.73 -6.68 -5.09
N GLY A 71 0.43 -7.33 -4.99
CA GLY A 71 0.85 -8.42 -5.87
C GLY A 71 -0.08 -9.65 -5.85
N TRP A 72 -0.81 -9.86 -4.76
CA TRP A 72 -1.77 -10.96 -4.58
C TRP A 72 -3.18 -10.64 -5.10
N LEU A 73 -3.53 -9.36 -5.29
CA LEU A 73 -4.86 -8.96 -5.76
C LEU A 73 -5.23 -9.67 -7.07
N PRO A 74 -6.47 -10.13 -7.24
CA PRO A 74 -6.92 -10.84 -8.42
C PRO A 74 -7.23 -9.89 -9.59
N VAL A 75 -6.30 -9.01 -9.90
CA VAL A 75 -6.38 -8.06 -11.02
C VAL A 75 -5.96 -8.77 -12.31
N ASP A 76 -6.64 -8.50 -13.42
CA ASP A 76 -6.31 -9.01 -14.76
C ASP A 76 -6.38 -7.92 -15.85
N LYS A 77 -6.01 -8.28 -17.07
CA LYS A 77 -5.91 -7.37 -18.23
C LYS A 77 -7.24 -6.78 -18.72
N SER A 78 -8.36 -7.24 -18.23
CA SER A 78 -9.68 -6.64 -18.54
C SER A 78 -10.05 -5.52 -17.56
N MET A 79 -9.32 -5.38 -16.46
CA MET A 79 -9.65 -4.54 -15.33
C MET A 79 -8.97 -3.17 -15.38
N LYS A 80 -9.65 -2.18 -14.81
CA LYS A 80 -9.17 -0.81 -14.61
C LYS A 80 -8.87 -0.58 -13.14
N VAL A 81 -7.72 0.00 -12.84
CA VAL A 81 -7.29 0.31 -11.46
C VAL A 81 -7.09 1.81 -11.31
N LEU A 82 -7.60 2.37 -10.20
CA LEU A 82 -7.29 3.71 -9.73
C LEU A 82 -6.35 3.60 -8.52
N GLU A 83 -5.18 4.22 -8.61
CA GLU A 83 -4.21 4.34 -7.52
C GLU A 83 -4.19 5.78 -7.02
N ILE A 84 -4.71 6.01 -5.81
CA ILE A 84 -4.75 7.34 -5.19
C ILE A 84 -3.52 7.47 -4.28
N GLY A 85 -2.76 8.56 -4.44
CA GLY A 85 -1.50 8.79 -3.74
C GLY A 85 -0.38 7.85 -4.22
N SER A 86 -0.18 7.78 -5.55
CA SER A 86 0.78 6.85 -6.15
C SER A 86 2.25 7.14 -5.78
N GLY A 87 2.54 8.36 -5.30
CA GLY A 87 3.88 8.75 -4.89
C GLY A 87 4.94 8.47 -5.94
N CYS A 88 6.05 7.91 -5.52
CA CYS A 88 7.16 7.51 -6.40
C CYS A 88 6.91 6.17 -7.13
N GLY A 89 5.68 5.67 -7.18
CA GLY A 89 5.31 4.48 -7.94
C GLY A 89 5.74 3.16 -7.31
N ALA A 90 5.74 3.07 -5.99
CA ALA A 90 6.22 1.87 -5.29
C ALA A 90 5.38 0.61 -5.59
N ILE A 91 4.11 0.77 -5.97
CA ILE A 91 3.19 -0.33 -6.31
C ILE A 91 2.64 -0.24 -7.74
N THR A 92 2.79 0.91 -8.40
CA THR A 92 2.26 1.17 -9.75
C THR A 92 2.70 0.10 -10.76
N GLY A 93 3.97 -0.32 -10.72
CA GLY A 93 4.51 -1.35 -11.61
C GLY A 93 3.80 -2.69 -11.48
N SER A 94 3.55 -3.15 -10.26
CA SER A 94 2.82 -4.39 -10.00
C SER A 94 1.37 -4.33 -10.48
N LEU A 95 0.71 -3.18 -10.34
CA LEU A 95 -0.64 -2.97 -10.86
C LEU A 95 -0.64 -2.94 -12.39
N ALA A 96 0.30 -2.21 -13.02
CA ALA A 96 0.40 -2.08 -14.48
C ALA A 96 0.70 -3.41 -15.19
N GLN A 97 1.52 -4.27 -14.58
CA GLN A 97 1.78 -5.61 -15.10
C GLN A 97 0.52 -6.47 -15.21
N LYS A 98 -0.45 -6.28 -14.32
CA LYS A 98 -1.66 -7.11 -14.18
C LYS A 98 -2.88 -6.48 -14.84
N ALA A 99 -3.12 -5.19 -14.64
CA ALA A 99 -4.29 -4.46 -15.12
C ALA A 99 -4.28 -4.17 -16.62
N GLY A 100 -5.45 -3.92 -17.17
CA GLY A 100 -5.62 -3.34 -18.52
C GLY A 100 -5.24 -1.87 -18.57
N SER A 101 -5.59 -1.11 -17.50
CA SER A 101 -5.18 0.28 -17.34
C SER A 101 -5.01 0.63 -15.85
N VAL A 102 -4.06 1.52 -15.58
CA VAL A 102 -3.83 2.11 -14.25
C VAL A 102 -3.88 3.62 -14.37
N THR A 103 -4.82 4.21 -13.64
CA THR A 103 -4.90 5.66 -13.43
C THR A 103 -4.30 5.98 -12.07
N CYS A 104 -3.26 6.79 -12.06
CA CYS A 104 -2.60 7.26 -10.84
C CYS A 104 -3.00 8.70 -10.55
N VAL A 105 -3.14 9.06 -9.28
CA VAL A 105 -3.30 10.44 -8.82
C VAL A 105 -2.27 10.73 -7.75
N ASP A 106 -1.50 11.80 -7.92
CA ASP A 106 -0.57 12.26 -6.87
C ASP A 106 -0.46 13.79 -6.85
N LEU A 107 -0.30 14.35 -5.65
CA LEU A 107 -0.18 15.78 -5.43
C LEU A 107 1.16 16.34 -5.91
N SER A 108 2.24 15.55 -5.81
CA SER A 108 3.61 15.99 -6.09
C SER A 108 4.01 15.70 -7.54
N LYS A 109 4.39 16.75 -8.26
CA LYS A 109 4.96 16.63 -9.60
C LYS A 109 6.26 15.82 -9.58
N LYS A 110 7.13 16.07 -8.59
CA LYS A 110 8.42 15.38 -8.48
C LYS A 110 8.24 13.89 -8.29
N ARG A 111 7.37 13.46 -7.38
CA ARG A 111 7.04 12.04 -7.16
C ARG A 111 6.41 11.40 -8.39
N SER A 112 5.51 12.12 -9.05
CA SER A 112 4.89 11.67 -10.31
C SER A 112 5.92 11.47 -11.44
N LEU A 113 6.93 12.33 -11.53
CA LEU A 113 8.05 12.15 -12.46
C LEU A 113 8.87 10.90 -12.12
N ILE A 114 9.19 10.68 -10.83
CA ILE A 114 9.88 9.46 -10.38
C ILE A 114 9.09 8.21 -10.77
N ASN A 115 7.79 8.21 -10.51
CA ASN A 115 6.88 7.13 -10.92
C ASN A 115 6.93 6.90 -12.44
N ALA A 116 6.81 7.96 -13.23
CA ALA A 116 6.82 7.86 -14.69
C ALA A 116 8.14 7.30 -15.25
N TYR A 117 9.29 7.76 -14.74
CA TYR A 117 10.60 7.23 -15.17
C TYR A 117 10.79 5.77 -14.80
N ARG A 118 10.33 5.35 -13.61
CA ARG A 118 10.39 3.94 -13.18
C ARG A 118 9.60 3.02 -14.09
N HIS A 119 8.48 3.50 -14.61
CA HIS A 119 7.52 2.68 -15.36
C HIS A 119 7.39 3.13 -16.81
N GLN A 120 8.40 3.81 -17.36
CA GLN A 120 8.39 4.40 -18.70
C GLN A 120 8.07 3.43 -19.83
N ASP A 121 8.27 2.12 -19.61
CA ASP A 121 7.96 1.08 -20.59
C ASP A 121 6.50 0.60 -20.52
N CYS A 122 5.72 1.02 -19.49
CA CYS A 122 4.31 0.65 -19.33
C CYS A 122 3.44 1.54 -20.23
N ASP A 123 2.68 0.94 -21.15
CA ASP A 123 1.80 1.64 -22.09
C ASP A 123 0.37 1.86 -21.57
N ASN A 124 0.08 1.39 -20.34
CA ASN A 124 -1.22 1.39 -19.71
C ASN A 124 -1.30 2.25 -18.44
N VAL A 125 -0.33 3.16 -18.23
CA VAL A 125 -0.27 4.03 -17.04
C VAL A 125 -0.52 5.48 -17.44
N THR A 126 -1.44 6.13 -16.73
CA THR A 126 -1.67 7.59 -16.77
C THR A 126 -1.59 8.15 -15.37
N ILE A 127 -0.86 9.25 -15.18
CA ILE A 127 -0.66 9.91 -13.88
C ILE A 127 -1.26 11.31 -13.94
N HIS A 128 -2.30 11.59 -13.17
CA HIS A 128 -2.85 12.91 -12.96
C HIS A 128 -2.14 13.59 -11.80
N VAL A 129 -1.52 14.73 -12.06
CA VAL A 129 -0.73 15.49 -11.08
C VAL A 129 -1.55 16.65 -10.54
N GLY A 130 -1.79 16.65 -9.21
CA GLY A 130 -2.56 17.69 -8.53
C GLY A 130 -3.30 17.16 -7.31
N ASN A 131 -4.08 18.02 -6.69
CA ASN A 131 -4.90 17.62 -5.55
C ASN A 131 -6.02 16.68 -6.01
N PHE A 132 -6.20 15.57 -5.29
CA PHE A 132 -7.25 14.60 -5.59
C PHE A 132 -8.64 15.23 -5.66
N SER A 133 -8.96 16.19 -4.77
CA SER A 133 -10.27 16.89 -4.77
C SER A 133 -10.54 17.70 -6.05
N ASP A 134 -9.48 18.14 -6.74
CA ASP A 134 -9.62 18.92 -7.98
C ASP A 134 -9.69 17.98 -9.21
N ILE A 135 -9.03 16.83 -9.13
CA ILE A 135 -8.97 15.82 -10.18
C ILE A 135 -10.22 14.93 -10.17
N GLU A 136 -10.75 14.61 -8.99
CA GLU A 136 -11.82 13.62 -8.78
C GLU A 136 -13.03 13.81 -9.71
N PRO A 137 -13.54 15.03 -9.93
CA PRO A 137 -14.73 15.22 -10.78
C PRO A 137 -14.56 14.77 -12.24
N ASP A 138 -13.32 14.70 -12.71
CA ASP A 138 -12.98 14.32 -14.08
C ASP A 138 -12.60 12.83 -14.21
N LEU A 139 -12.49 12.11 -13.10
CA LEU A 139 -12.14 10.69 -13.11
C LEU A 139 -13.33 9.80 -13.51
N PRO A 140 -13.09 8.69 -14.23
CA PRO A 140 -14.09 7.65 -14.46
C PRO A 140 -14.70 7.10 -13.16
N THR A 141 -15.89 6.51 -13.29
CA THR A 141 -16.62 5.89 -12.16
C THR A 141 -16.79 4.38 -12.34
N ASP A 142 -15.93 3.75 -13.11
CA ASP A 142 -16.03 2.34 -13.52
C ASP A 142 -14.73 1.55 -13.27
N TYR A 143 -14.01 1.88 -12.18
CA TYR A 143 -12.83 1.13 -11.78
C TYR A 143 -13.21 -0.19 -11.11
N ASP A 144 -12.45 -1.24 -11.43
CA ASP A 144 -12.57 -2.55 -10.78
C ASP A 144 -11.89 -2.55 -9.40
N PHE A 145 -10.79 -1.82 -9.29
CA PHE A 145 -10.07 -1.62 -8.03
C PHE A 145 -9.72 -0.14 -7.82
N VAL A 146 -9.94 0.34 -6.60
CA VAL A 146 -9.45 1.64 -6.12
C VAL A 146 -8.53 1.40 -4.95
N CYS A 147 -7.23 1.73 -5.10
CA CYS A 147 -6.18 1.44 -4.14
C CYS A 147 -5.72 2.70 -3.40
N LEU A 148 -5.71 2.63 -2.06
CA LEU A 148 -5.18 3.65 -1.15
C LEU A 148 -4.17 2.97 -0.21
N ILE A 149 -2.91 2.98 -0.59
CA ILE A 149 -1.86 2.28 0.16
C ILE A 149 -1.00 3.31 0.92
N GLY A 150 -1.29 3.48 2.22
CA GLY A 150 -0.64 4.52 3.04
C GLY A 150 -1.14 5.93 2.68
N VAL A 151 -2.44 6.09 2.47
CA VAL A 151 -3.06 7.33 2.00
C VAL A 151 -4.30 7.72 2.79
N PHE A 152 -5.11 6.73 3.20
CA PHE A 152 -6.39 6.99 3.85
C PHE A 152 -6.23 7.77 5.17
N GLU A 153 -5.14 7.60 5.88
CA GLU A 153 -4.75 8.32 7.09
C GLU A 153 -4.66 9.84 6.92
N TYR A 154 -4.43 10.31 5.69
CA TYR A 154 -4.36 11.74 5.34
C TYR A 154 -5.72 12.33 4.92
N GLY A 155 -6.81 11.59 5.03
CA GLY A 155 -8.15 12.03 4.60
C GLY A 155 -8.57 13.40 5.14
N GLN A 156 -8.17 13.74 6.37
CA GLN A 156 -8.45 15.08 6.95
C GLN A 156 -7.67 16.22 6.28
N SER A 157 -6.55 15.93 5.62
CA SER A 157 -5.76 16.91 4.88
C SER A 157 -6.27 17.11 3.45
N TYR A 158 -6.91 16.09 2.87
CA TYR A 158 -7.52 16.17 1.54
C TYR A 158 -8.93 16.77 1.58
N ILE A 159 -9.71 16.42 2.61
CA ILE A 159 -11.11 16.76 2.75
C ILE A 159 -11.30 17.50 4.06
N GLY A 160 -11.75 18.74 4.01
CA GLY A 160 -12.13 19.49 5.20
C GLY A 160 -13.45 18.99 5.79
N GLY A 161 -13.93 19.64 6.88
CA GLY A 161 -15.26 19.37 7.46
C GLY A 161 -15.23 18.61 8.77
N LYS A 162 -16.41 18.14 9.19
CA LYS A 162 -16.61 17.47 10.50
C LYS A 162 -16.34 15.97 10.46
N THR A 163 -16.47 15.36 9.27
CA THR A 163 -16.35 13.91 9.06
C THR A 163 -15.42 13.58 7.88
N PRO A 164 -14.15 14.11 7.89
CA PRO A 164 -13.30 14.11 6.70
C PRO A 164 -13.03 12.70 6.16
N PHE A 165 -12.83 11.71 7.01
CA PHE A 165 -12.58 10.32 6.59
C PHE A 165 -13.81 9.64 5.97
N HIS A 166 -15.02 9.94 6.49
CA HIS A 166 -16.27 9.46 5.89
C HIS A 166 -16.52 10.12 4.54
N ASP A 167 -16.26 11.42 4.45
CA ASP A 167 -16.49 12.17 3.23
C ASP A 167 -15.47 11.76 2.16
N PHE A 168 -14.21 11.56 2.54
CA PHE A 168 -13.17 11.02 1.66
C PHE A 168 -13.56 9.63 1.15
N TYR A 169 -14.00 8.74 2.04
CA TYR A 169 -14.44 7.40 1.65
C TYR A 169 -15.63 7.44 0.69
N ARG A 170 -16.65 8.28 0.94
CA ARG A 170 -17.82 8.43 0.06
C ARG A 170 -17.45 8.96 -1.32
N ILE A 171 -16.47 9.85 -1.40
CA ILE A 171 -15.94 10.35 -2.68
C ILE A 171 -15.31 9.20 -3.45
N ILE A 172 -14.40 8.45 -2.82
CA ILE A 172 -13.73 7.31 -3.43
C ILE A 172 -14.72 6.26 -3.93
N LYS A 173 -15.76 5.99 -3.15
CA LYS A 173 -16.80 5.00 -3.48
C LYS A 173 -17.55 5.29 -4.78
N LYS A 174 -17.60 6.53 -5.24
CA LYS A 174 -18.23 6.90 -6.52
C LYS A 174 -17.47 6.33 -7.73
N HIS A 175 -16.18 6.05 -7.58
CA HIS A 175 -15.31 5.65 -8.67
C HIS A 175 -15.21 4.14 -8.85
N VAL A 176 -15.65 3.34 -7.89
CA VAL A 176 -15.62 1.89 -7.94
C VAL A 176 -16.92 1.33 -8.51
N LYS A 177 -16.82 0.28 -9.35
CA LYS A 177 -17.98 -0.49 -9.83
C LYS A 177 -18.76 -1.10 -8.68
N ALA A 178 -20.01 -1.47 -8.93
CA ALA A 178 -20.86 -2.13 -7.92
C ALA A 178 -20.30 -3.47 -7.41
N ASP A 179 -19.58 -4.18 -8.24
CA ASP A 179 -18.86 -5.44 -7.95
C ASP A 179 -17.34 -5.26 -7.82
N GLY A 180 -16.87 -4.02 -7.78
CA GLY A 180 -15.46 -3.67 -7.63
C GLY A 180 -15.01 -3.59 -6.18
N HIS A 181 -13.76 -3.24 -5.96
CA HIS A 181 -13.10 -3.26 -4.66
C HIS A 181 -12.42 -1.93 -4.34
N ILE A 182 -12.59 -1.45 -3.12
CA ILE A 182 -11.74 -0.44 -2.51
C ILE A 182 -10.74 -1.16 -1.61
N VAL A 183 -9.45 -0.89 -1.81
CA VAL A 183 -8.33 -1.51 -1.07
C VAL A 183 -7.62 -0.42 -0.28
N ILE A 184 -7.69 -0.51 1.05
CA ILE A 184 -7.06 0.45 1.97
C ILE A 184 -5.99 -0.29 2.77
N ALA A 185 -4.72 0.06 2.61
CA ALA A 185 -3.66 -0.39 3.51
C ALA A 185 -3.22 0.77 4.41
N ILE A 186 -3.20 0.53 5.72
CA ILE A 186 -2.98 1.55 6.74
C ILE A 186 -2.39 0.93 8.01
N GLU A 187 -1.60 1.70 8.76
CA GLU A 187 -1.14 1.28 10.08
C GLU A 187 -2.31 1.09 11.04
N ASN A 188 -2.20 0.07 11.88
CA ASN A 188 -3.11 -0.11 13.00
C ASN A 188 -2.69 0.81 14.16
N LYS A 189 -3.57 1.72 14.57
CA LYS A 189 -3.39 2.58 15.75
C LYS A 189 -2.98 1.81 17.00
N LEU A 190 -3.50 0.58 17.17
CA LEU A 190 -3.19 -0.32 18.29
C LEU A 190 -2.12 -1.36 17.93
N GLY A 191 -1.37 -1.17 16.85
CA GLY A 191 -0.33 -2.11 16.42
C GLY A 191 0.67 -2.42 17.52
N LEU A 192 1.00 -3.72 17.70
CA LEU A 192 1.89 -4.18 18.77
C LEU A 192 3.23 -3.45 18.76
N LYS A 193 3.74 -3.08 17.58
CA LYS A 193 5.00 -2.33 17.44
C LYS A 193 5.02 -1.04 18.26
N TYR A 194 3.90 -0.32 18.38
CA TYR A 194 3.84 0.93 19.18
C TYR A 194 3.91 0.67 20.68
N TRP A 195 3.25 -0.39 21.16
CA TRP A 195 3.37 -0.85 22.55
C TRP A 195 4.79 -1.33 22.86
N ALA A 196 5.45 -1.95 21.89
CA ALA A 196 6.81 -2.48 22.02
C ALA A 196 7.90 -1.42 21.92
N GLY A 197 7.55 -0.14 21.68
CA GLY A 197 8.48 0.98 21.71
C GLY A 197 8.86 1.55 20.34
N CYS A 198 8.08 1.31 19.29
CA CYS A 198 8.18 2.09 18.06
C CYS A 198 7.57 3.48 18.24
N ARG A 199 8.13 4.45 17.55
CA ARG A 199 7.50 5.77 17.40
C ARG A 199 6.30 5.65 16.46
N GLU A 200 5.33 6.53 16.62
CA GLU A 200 4.23 6.62 15.66
C GLU A 200 4.76 7.08 14.30
N ASP A 201 4.31 6.43 13.23
CA ASP A 201 4.89 6.55 11.89
C ASP A 201 4.80 7.97 11.31
N HIS A 202 3.75 8.72 11.58
CA HIS A 202 3.50 10.04 10.99
C HIS A 202 3.96 11.19 11.91
N VAL A 203 3.64 11.11 13.19
CA VAL A 203 3.96 12.16 14.18
C VAL A 203 5.40 12.04 14.69
N GLY A 204 5.95 10.83 14.68
CA GLY A 204 7.33 10.57 15.09
C GLY A 204 7.57 10.57 16.61
N THR A 205 6.53 10.61 17.42
CA THR A 205 6.63 10.54 18.88
C THR A 205 6.13 9.20 19.40
N PHE A 206 6.61 8.81 20.59
CA PHE A 206 6.16 7.57 21.22
C PHE A 206 4.71 7.71 21.68
N PHE A 207 3.93 6.65 21.50
CA PHE A 207 2.57 6.46 22.02
C PHE A 207 1.48 7.39 21.45
N SER A 208 1.81 8.32 20.56
CA SER A 208 0.84 9.32 20.04
C SER A 208 -0.46 8.72 19.54
N GLY A 209 -0.39 7.64 18.75
CA GLY A 209 -1.59 6.95 18.27
C GLY A 209 -2.37 6.29 19.41
N LEU A 210 -1.69 5.66 20.36
CA LEU A 210 -2.29 5.03 21.53
C LEU A 210 -3.00 6.04 22.44
N GLU A 211 -2.46 7.25 22.56
CA GLU A 211 -3.02 8.37 23.31
C GLU A 211 -4.03 9.22 22.50
N ASP A 212 -4.46 8.73 21.35
CA ASP A 212 -5.42 9.39 20.45
C ASP A 212 -4.96 10.73 19.88
N TYR A 213 -3.65 10.86 19.59
CA TYR A 213 -3.04 12.06 18.98
C TYR A 213 -3.28 13.35 19.75
N PRO A 214 -2.82 13.46 21.01
CA PRO A 214 -3.12 14.59 21.88
C PRO A 214 -2.59 15.93 21.37
N GLN A 215 -1.58 15.91 20.49
CA GLN A 215 -0.99 17.10 19.88
C GLN A 215 -1.55 17.39 18.48
N GLY A 216 -2.56 16.60 18.03
CA GLY A 216 -3.04 16.65 16.66
C GLY A 216 -2.06 16.01 15.66
N GLY A 217 -2.19 16.37 14.38
CA GLY A 217 -1.36 15.88 13.28
C GLY A 217 -2.09 15.91 11.95
N ALA A 218 -1.35 15.83 10.85
CA ALA A 218 -1.91 15.79 9.50
C ALA A 218 -2.52 14.42 9.15
N ALA A 219 -2.04 13.37 9.78
CA ALA A 219 -2.48 12.00 9.56
C ALA A 219 -3.11 11.41 10.83
N ARG A 220 -4.05 10.47 10.65
CA ARG A 220 -4.65 9.67 11.72
C ARG A 220 -4.79 8.23 11.28
N THR A 221 -4.30 7.32 12.09
CA THR A 221 -4.53 5.89 11.94
C THR A 221 -5.72 5.43 12.79
N PHE A 222 -6.21 4.23 12.53
CA PHE A 222 -7.41 3.70 13.15
C PHE A 222 -7.15 2.32 13.76
N SER A 223 -7.89 1.99 14.82
CA SER A 223 -8.07 0.61 15.24
C SER A 223 -8.98 -0.12 14.26
N ARG A 224 -9.02 -1.44 14.31
CA ARG A 224 -9.95 -2.26 13.54
C ARG A 224 -11.40 -1.75 13.71
N SER A 225 -11.85 -1.60 14.94
CA SER A 225 -13.23 -1.11 15.22
C SER A 225 -13.47 0.31 14.71
N GLY A 226 -12.44 1.18 14.69
CA GLY A 226 -12.53 2.51 14.11
C GLY A 226 -12.75 2.49 12.62
N LEU A 227 -11.99 1.67 11.87
CA LEU A 227 -12.20 1.48 10.43
C LEU A 227 -13.57 0.85 10.14
N GLU A 228 -13.95 -0.20 10.86
CA GLU A 228 -15.26 -0.84 10.70
C GLU A 228 -16.41 0.16 10.90
N LYS A 229 -16.28 1.07 11.88
CA LYS A 229 -17.28 2.11 12.11
C LYS A 229 -17.41 3.04 10.90
N ILE A 230 -16.29 3.53 10.35
CA ILE A 230 -16.30 4.41 9.17
C ILE A 230 -16.97 3.70 7.99
N LEU A 231 -16.57 2.45 7.70
CA LEU A 231 -17.13 1.67 6.60
C LEU A 231 -18.65 1.47 6.75
N LYS A 232 -19.10 1.06 7.93
CA LYS A 232 -20.54 0.86 8.22
C LYS A 232 -21.35 2.15 8.09
N GLU A 233 -20.82 3.27 8.62
CA GLU A 233 -21.46 4.60 8.53
C GLU A 233 -21.46 5.16 7.10
N CYS A 234 -20.57 4.64 6.23
CA CYS A 234 -20.57 4.91 4.78
C CYS A 234 -21.39 3.89 3.97
N GLY A 235 -22.10 2.97 4.63
CA GLY A 235 -23.02 2.03 4.00
C GLY A 235 -22.32 0.81 3.40
N GLU A 236 -21.12 0.44 3.88
CA GLU A 236 -20.50 -0.83 3.49
C GLU A 236 -21.09 -1.97 4.31
N THR A 237 -21.57 -2.97 3.59
CA THR A 237 -22.12 -4.21 4.17
C THR A 237 -21.18 -5.40 4.01
N GLU A 238 -20.24 -5.31 3.08
CA GLU A 238 -19.28 -6.37 2.76
C GLU A 238 -17.87 -5.80 2.72
N TYR A 239 -17.04 -6.18 3.67
CA TYR A 239 -15.63 -5.80 3.77
C TYR A 239 -14.84 -6.86 4.53
N HIS A 240 -13.57 -7.02 4.18
CA HIS A 240 -12.70 -8.09 4.65
C HIS A 240 -11.39 -7.52 5.15
N PHE A 241 -10.96 -7.96 6.35
CA PHE A 241 -9.67 -7.58 6.91
C PHE A 241 -8.61 -8.60 6.56
N TYR A 242 -7.49 -8.07 6.10
CA TYR A 242 -6.24 -8.78 5.92
C TYR A 242 -5.17 -8.14 6.80
N TYR A 243 -4.18 -8.92 7.17
CA TYR A 243 -3.12 -8.54 8.10
C TYR A 243 -1.76 -8.71 7.44
N PRO A 244 -1.24 -7.66 6.79
CA PRO A 244 0.11 -7.68 6.20
C PRO A 244 1.16 -7.78 7.31
N TYR A 245 2.04 -8.76 7.22
CA TYR A 245 3.09 -9.02 8.18
C TYR A 245 4.48 -8.94 7.52
N PRO A 246 5.46 -8.32 8.15
CA PRO A 246 5.44 -7.67 9.48
C PRO A 246 4.70 -6.34 9.52
N ASP A 247 4.51 -5.69 8.38
CA ASP A 247 3.85 -4.41 8.18
C ASP A 247 3.47 -4.26 6.69
N TYR A 248 2.48 -3.43 6.34
CA TYR A 248 2.07 -3.26 4.94
C TYR A 248 3.15 -2.68 4.04
N LYS A 249 4.10 -1.90 4.60
CA LYS A 249 5.19 -1.26 3.84
C LYS A 249 6.15 -2.28 3.23
N PHE A 250 6.48 -3.34 3.98
CA PHE A 250 7.39 -4.41 3.55
C PHE A 250 6.82 -5.78 3.86
N MET A 251 5.61 -6.01 3.38
CA MET A 251 4.88 -7.24 3.61
C MET A 251 5.59 -8.43 2.96
N THR A 252 5.79 -9.50 3.74
CA THR A 252 6.22 -10.80 3.22
C THR A 252 5.14 -11.85 3.32
N THR A 253 4.17 -11.64 4.22
CA THR A 253 3.07 -12.57 4.45
C THR A 253 1.79 -11.79 4.69
N LEU A 254 0.71 -12.22 4.04
CA LEU A 254 -0.63 -11.70 4.22
C LEU A 254 -1.48 -12.77 4.91
N TYR A 255 -2.00 -12.45 6.08
CA TYR A 255 -3.02 -13.23 6.78
C TYR A 255 -4.40 -12.60 6.57
N SER A 256 -5.45 -13.32 6.93
CA SER A 256 -6.83 -12.82 6.92
C SER A 256 -7.61 -13.32 8.13
N ASP A 257 -8.84 -12.82 8.37
CA ASP A 257 -9.74 -13.36 9.40
C ASP A 257 -10.04 -14.85 9.18
N ARG A 258 -9.92 -15.36 7.95
CA ARG A 258 -10.14 -16.77 7.59
C ARG A 258 -8.89 -17.63 7.72
N TYR A 259 -7.72 -17.02 7.81
CA TYR A 259 -6.44 -17.73 7.95
C TYR A 259 -5.49 -16.90 8.80
N LEU A 260 -5.63 -17.05 10.11
CA LEU A 260 -4.82 -16.34 11.10
C LEU A 260 -3.45 -17.03 11.30
N PRO A 261 -2.42 -16.30 11.78
CA PRO A 261 -1.13 -16.90 12.08
C PRO A 261 -1.22 -17.89 13.23
N LYS A 262 -0.31 -18.86 13.22
CA LYS A 262 -0.12 -19.82 14.31
C LYS A 262 1.00 -19.39 15.23
N VAL A 263 0.97 -19.88 16.46
CA VAL A 263 2.05 -19.70 17.45
C VAL A 263 3.40 -20.10 16.83
N GLY A 264 4.40 -19.23 16.93
CA GLY A 264 5.74 -19.41 16.39
C GLY A 264 5.97 -18.88 14.98
N GLU A 265 4.92 -18.49 14.23
CA GLU A 265 5.07 -17.99 12.85
C GLU A 265 5.57 -16.53 12.78
N LEU A 266 5.20 -15.70 13.75
CA LEU A 266 5.53 -14.27 13.75
C LEU A 266 6.87 -13.98 14.42
N SER A 267 7.96 -14.27 13.74
CA SER A 267 9.32 -14.20 14.31
C SER A 267 10.18 -13.03 13.80
N ASN A 268 9.68 -12.25 12.80
CA ASN A 268 10.45 -11.19 12.15
C ASN A 268 9.77 -9.84 12.37
N ASN A 269 9.85 -9.29 13.58
CA ASN A 269 9.08 -8.13 14.01
C ASN A 269 9.87 -6.81 14.06
N LEU A 270 11.22 -6.88 14.05
CA LEU A 270 12.08 -5.72 14.13
C LEU A 270 12.36 -5.12 12.75
N ARG A 271 11.41 -4.36 12.21
CA ARG A 271 11.46 -3.79 10.85
C ARG A 271 11.29 -2.26 10.83
N ASN A 272 11.81 -1.57 11.84
CA ASN A 272 11.91 -0.12 11.81
C ASN A 272 13.23 0.28 11.18
N PHE A 273 13.17 0.85 9.99
CA PHE A 273 14.34 1.27 9.22
C PHE A 273 14.48 2.80 9.16
N ASP A 274 13.41 3.52 9.50
CA ASP A 274 13.30 4.98 9.40
C ASP A 274 13.70 5.71 10.68
N ARG A 275 13.51 5.07 11.84
CA ARG A 275 13.68 5.70 13.16
C ARG A 275 14.20 4.73 14.18
N ASP A 276 14.91 5.27 15.19
CA ASP A 276 15.25 4.53 16.40
C ASP A 276 14.01 4.18 17.21
N ARG A 277 14.06 3.04 17.88
CA ARG A 277 12.97 2.54 18.72
C ARG A 277 13.50 2.02 20.05
N MET A 278 12.62 1.99 21.05
CA MET A 278 12.83 1.23 22.27
C MET A 278 12.54 -0.26 22.03
N LEU A 279 13.09 -1.12 22.86
CA LEU A 279 12.79 -2.55 22.94
C LEU A 279 12.23 -2.84 24.31
N LEU A 280 10.93 -2.67 24.50
CA LEU A 280 10.30 -2.79 25.81
C LEU A 280 10.01 -4.23 26.20
N PHE A 281 9.77 -5.12 25.23
CA PHE A 281 9.55 -6.55 25.42
C PHE A 281 9.85 -7.34 24.13
N ASP A 282 9.81 -8.66 24.23
CA ASP A 282 9.94 -9.58 23.10
C ASP A 282 8.62 -9.68 22.34
N GLU A 283 8.53 -9.01 21.17
CA GLU A 283 7.33 -8.97 20.34
C GLU A 283 6.89 -10.36 19.87
N LYS A 284 7.83 -11.28 19.60
CA LYS A 284 7.49 -12.65 19.21
C LYS A 284 6.69 -13.36 20.31
N LYS A 285 7.13 -13.25 21.55
CA LYS A 285 6.43 -13.88 22.69
C LYS A 285 5.06 -13.27 22.94
N VAL A 286 4.96 -11.94 22.76
CA VAL A 286 3.67 -11.24 22.91
C VAL A 286 2.72 -11.58 21.77
N PHE A 287 3.18 -11.64 20.52
CA PHE A 287 2.35 -12.13 19.41
C PHE A 287 1.89 -13.58 19.64
N ASP A 288 2.76 -14.46 20.12
CA ASP A 288 2.37 -15.84 20.44
C ASP A 288 1.28 -15.90 21.53
N MET A 289 1.35 -15.01 22.53
CA MET A 289 0.28 -14.86 23.53
C MET A 289 -1.00 -14.34 22.91
N LEU A 290 -0.93 -13.24 22.10
CA LEU A 290 -2.09 -12.64 21.45
C LEU A 290 -2.81 -13.62 20.49
N ILE A 291 -2.05 -14.51 19.84
CA ILE A 291 -2.61 -15.57 18.99
C ILE A 291 -3.40 -16.56 19.86
N ARG A 292 -2.85 -17.02 21.01
CA ARG A 292 -3.55 -17.93 21.92
C ARG A 292 -4.83 -17.34 22.49
N GLU A 293 -4.81 -16.01 22.77
CA GLU A 293 -5.96 -15.29 23.32
C GLU A 293 -6.97 -14.84 22.23
N GLY A 294 -6.71 -15.13 20.94
CA GLY A 294 -7.59 -14.71 19.83
C GLY A 294 -7.58 -13.20 19.55
N LEU A 295 -6.52 -12.49 19.98
CA LEU A 295 -6.43 -11.03 19.91
C LEU A 295 -5.53 -10.53 18.77
N PHE A 296 -4.92 -11.41 17.98
CA PHE A 296 -3.98 -11.02 16.93
C PHE A 296 -4.54 -9.93 16.01
N GLY A 297 -5.78 -10.09 15.52
CA GLY A 297 -6.39 -9.14 14.60
C GLY A 297 -6.61 -7.73 15.17
N GLN A 298 -6.60 -7.57 16.51
CA GLN A 298 -6.70 -6.26 17.16
C GLN A 298 -5.32 -5.57 17.27
N TYR A 299 -4.24 -6.35 17.31
CA TYR A 299 -2.88 -5.89 17.59
C TYR A 299 -1.90 -6.11 16.42
N SER A 300 -2.36 -6.60 15.27
CA SER A 300 -1.53 -6.61 14.05
C SER A 300 -1.01 -5.20 13.74
N ASN A 301 0.20 -5.08 13.21
CA ASN A 301 0.85 -3.77 13.06
C ASN A 301 0.18 -2.88 12.00
N SER A 302 -0.51 -3.49 11.04
CA SER A 302 -1.24 -2.79 9.98
C SER A 302 -2.40 -3.63 9.48
N PHE A 303 -3.30 -2.99 8.74
CA PHE A 303 -4.41 -3.60 8.05
C PHE A 303 -4.29 -3.41 6.54
N LEU A 304 -4.82 -4.37 5.79
CA LEU A 304 -5.35 -4.15 4.46
C LEU A 304 -6.83 -4.49 4.52
N VAL A 305 -7.67 -3.49 4.28
CA VAL A 305 -9.13 -3.67 4.23
C VAL A 305 -9.56 -3.63 2.78
N MET A 306 -10.33 -4.62 2.36
CA MET A 306 -10.89 -4.68 1.02
C MET A 306 -12.41 -4.74 1.14
N THR A 307 -13.10 -3.83 0.45
CA THR A 307 -14.56 -3.82 0.35
C THR A 307 -15.02 -4.55 -0.91
N GLY A 308 -16.31 -4.86 -0.99
CA GLY A 308 -16.88 -5.63 -2.08
C GLY A 308 -16.73 -7.14 -1.90
N PRO A 309 -16.98 -7.93 -2.96
CA PRO A 309 -17.02 -9.38 -2.88
C PRO A 309 -15.73 -10.01 -2.34
N MET A 310 -15.88 -11.03 -1.51
CA MET A 310 -14.74 -11.73 -0.92
C MET A 310 -13.95 -12.49 -1.98
N THR A 311 -12.61 -12.36 -1.95
CA THR A 311 -11.74 -13.23 -2.78
C THR A 311 -11.59 -14.62 -2.14
N ASP A 312 -11.27 -15.61 -2.97
CA ASP A 312 -10.94 -16.95 -2.47
C ASP A 312 -9.59 -16.97 -1.73
N ILE A 313 -8.71 -15.98 -1.95
CA ILE A 313 -7.38 -15.93 -1.34
C ILE A 313 -7.50 -15.52 0.14
N VAL A 314 -7.13 -16.42 1.04
CA VAL A 314 -7.17 -16.22 2.49
C VAL A 314 -5.79 -16.00 3.11
N TYR A 315 -4.74 -16.35 2.38
CA TYR A 315 -3.35 -16.22 2.81
C TYR A 315 -2.45 -16.09 1.58
N SER A 316 -1.42 -15.26 1.67
CA SER A 316 -0.40 -15.15 0.64
C SER A 316 0.98 -14.97 1.28
N ARG A 317 1.97 -15.72 0.80
CA ARG A 317 3.37 -15.58 1.23
C ARG A 317 4.25 -15.31 0.02
N PHE A 318 5.06 -14.28 0.15
CA PHE A 318 6.08 -13.90 -0.82
C PHE A 318 7.45 -14.31 -0.31
N SER A 319 8.16 -15.10 -1.09
CA SER A 319 9.53 -15.55 -0.80
C SER A 319 10.52 -14.84 -1.72
N ASN A 320 10.40 -13.50 -1.79
CA ASN A 320 11.28 -12.62 -2.57
C ASN A 320 12.46 -12.03 -1.76
N ASP A 321 12.65 -12.50 -0.53
CA ASP A 321 13.84 -12.27 0.31
C ASP A 321 14.99 -13.25 0.01
N ARG A 322 14.97 -13.88 -1.17
CA ARG A 322 15.95 -14.86 -1.68
C ARG A 322 16.35 -14.52 -3.11
N ALA A 323 17.28 -15.29 -3.68
CA ALA A 323 17.68 -15.10 -5.08
C ALA A 323 16.46 -15.16 -6.02
N GLU A 324 16.42 -14.32 -7.03
CA GLU A 324 15.29 -14.13 -7.94
C GLU A 324 14.80 -15.42 -8.58
N HIS A 325 15.75 -16.30 -8.98
CA HIS A 325 15.42 -17.64 -9.56
C HIS A 325 14.79 -18.62 -8.57
N LEU A 326 14.66 -18.24 -7.29
CA LEU A 326 13.98 -19.01 -6.24
C LEU A 326 12.76 -18.27 -5.69
N SER A 327 12.46 -17.09 -6.21
CA SER A 327 11.36 -16.25 -5.71
C SER A 327 10.01 -16.80 -6.12
N ILE A 328 9.15 -17.05 -5.14
CA ILE A 328 7.84 -17.70 -5.32
C ILE A 328 6.82 -16.97 -4.46
N ARG A 329 5.63 -16.70 -5.02
CA ARG A 329 4.43 -16.42 -4.22
C ARG A 329 3.66 -17.71 -4.00
N THR A 330 3.21 -17.93 -2.78
CA THR A 330 2.36 -19.07 -2.39
C THR A 330 1.07 -18.52 -1.81
N ASP A 331 -0.06 -18.84 -2.45
CA ASP A 331 -1.39 -18.50 -1.98
C ASP A 331 -2.09 -19.73 -1.41
N ILE A 332 -2.87 -19.51 -0.35
CA ILE A 332 -3.89 -20.46 0.10
C ILE A 332 -5.24 -19.89 -0.29
N LEU A 333 -5.98 -20.67 -1.07
CA LEU A 333 -7.36 -20.34 -1.46
C LEU A 333 -8.31 -21.20 -0.63
N GLU A 334 -9.41 -20.59 -0.21
CA GLU A 334 -10.51 -21.30 0.45
C GLU A 334 -11.77 -21.22 -0.40
N LYS A 335 -12.28 -22.37 -0.77
CA LYS A 335 -13.55 -22.50 -1.47
C LYS A 335 -14.34 -23.69 -0.88
N ASP A 336 -15.60 -23.47 -0.54
CA ASP A 336 -16.48 -24.49 0.05
C ASP A 336 -15.85 -25.21 1.27
N GLY A 337 -15.15 -24.44 2.14
CA GLY A 337 -14.46 -24.97 3.34
C GLY A 337 -13.22 -25.81 3.05
N LYS A 338 -12.74 -25.84 1.80
CA LYS A 338 -11.52 -26.55 1.39
C LYS A 338 -10.42 -25.59 1.05
N HIS A 339 -9.20 -25.90 1.52
CA HIS A 339 -8.00 -25.13 1.17
C HIS A 339 -7.30 -25.75 -0.03
N THR A 340 -6.88 -24.89 -0.95
CA THR A 340 -6.02 -25.24 -2.09
C THR A 340 -4.78 -24.36 -2.05
N VAL A 341 -3.60 -24.92 -2.23
CA VAL A 341 -2.34 -24.20 -2.32
C VAL A 341 -2.01 -23.94 -3.78
N ARG A 342 -1.73 -22.68 -4.13
CA ARG A 342 -1.20 -22.31 -5.45
C ARG A 342 0.16 -21.63 -5.29
N LYS A 343 1.10 -22.00 -6.15
CA LYS A 343 2.43 -21.40 -6.20
C LYS A 343 2.61 -20.67 -7.53
N TYR A 344 3.15 -19.47 -7.45
CA TYR A 344 3.41 -18.61 -8.60
C TYR A 344 4.90 -18.28 -8.63
N PRO A 345 5.67 -18.80 -9.60
CA PRO A 345 7.08 -18.44 -9.73
C PRO A 345 7.19 -16.98 -10.19
N ALA A 346 8.15 -16.24 -9.64
CA ALA A 346 8.43 -14.88 -10.08
C ALA A 346 9.11 -14.84 -11.46
N THR A 347 9.87 -15.90 -11.80
CA THR A 347 10.58 -16.01 -13.07
C THR A 347 10.43 -17.42 -13.66
N SER A 348 10.76 -17.58 -14.94
CA SER A 348 10.81 -18.91 -15.59
C SER A 348 11.82 -19.83 -14.92
N ALA A 349 12.94 -19.30 -14.41
CA ALA A 349 13.91 -20.06 -13.64
C ALA A 349 13.33 -20.58 -12.32
N ALA A 350 12.52 -19.77 -11.63
CA ALA A 350 11.84 -20.18 -10.40
C ALA A 350 10.77 -21.28 -10.66
N ALA A 351 10.19 -21.34 -11.85
CA ALA A 351 9.20 -22.36 -12.22
C ALA A 351 9.78 -23.79 -12.11
N ALA A 352 11.04 -23.96 -12.46
CA ALA A 352 11.72 -25.26 -12.38
C ALA A 352 11.87 -25.81 -10.94
N HIS A 353 11.64 -24.99 -9.92
CA HIS A 353 11.75 -25.36 -8.49
C HIS A 353 10.39 -25.59 -7.82
N ILE A 354 9.28 -25.53 -8.57
CA ILE A 354 7.92 -25.72 -8.03
C ILE A 354 7.47 -27.19 -8.14
N GLU A 355 8.05 -27.93 -9.05
CA GLU A 355 7.85 -29.36 -9.19
C GLU A 355 8.51 -30.11 -8.02
#